data_994c32c275c5181c40d50381edf76157
#
_entry.id   994c32c275c5181c40d50381edf76157
#
_cell.length_a   1.000
_cell.length_b   1.000
_cell.length_c   1.000
_cell.angle_alpha   90.00
_cell.angle_beta   90.00
_cell.angle_gamma   90.00
#
_symmetry.space_group_name_H-M   'P 1'
#
loop_
_entity.id
_entity.type
_entity.pdbx_description
1 polymer ?
#
loop_
_entity_poly.entity_id
_entity_poly.type
_entity_poly.pdbx_seq_one_letter_code
_entity_poly.pdbx_strand_id
1 'polypeptide(L)'
;FLKDCTLYTTAEPCAMCAGAIYWAGIGRLVYGMSETRLRATTGRHPENPTLDVPCREVFSRGQKPIRVWGPIPAIEDELAAVHARFWLGR
;
A
#
# COMPACT_ATOMS: atom_id res chain seq x y z
N PHE A 1 -4.64 15.98 15.57
CA PHE A 1 -3.38 16.43 14.94
C PHE A 1 -3.03 15.61 13.70
N LEU A 2 -2.97 14.29 13.83
CA LEU A 2 -2.60 13.42 12.70
C LEU A 2 -3.64 13.42 11.57
N LYS A 3 -4.89 13.77 11.86
CA LYS A 3 -5.93 13.84 10.84
C LYS A 3 -5.60 14.84 9.71
N ASP A 4 -4.74 15.81 9.99
CA ASP A 4 -4.31 16.82 9.02
C ASP A 4 -2.99 16.45 8.35
N CYS A 5 -2.41 15.31 8.70
CA CYS A 5 -1.15 14.84 8.14
C CYS A 5 -1.38 13.94 6.92
N THR A 6 -0.40 13.93 6.04
CA THR A 6 -0.38 13.04 4.88
C THR A 6 0.79 12.08 5.02
N LEU A 7 0.49 10.79 4.92
CA LEU A 7 1.52 9.74 4.88
C LEU A 7 1.80 9.40 3.42
N TYR A 8 3.07 9.48 3.04
CA TYR A 8 3.53 9.07 1.71
C TYR A 8 4.28 7.75 1.84
N THR A 9 3.94 6.80 0.99
CA THR A 9 4.64 5.52 0.98
C THR A 9 4.82 5.02 -0.45
N THR A 10 5.90 4.28 -0.71
CA THR A 10 6.17 3.75 -2.05
C THR A 10 5.22 2.63 -2.41
N ALA A 11 4.94 1.74 -1.47
CA ALA A 11 4.00 0.64 -1.67
C ALA A 11 2.75 0.84 -0.83
N GLU A 12 1.62 0.36 -1.32
CA GLU A 12 0.35 0.41 -0.60
C GLU A 12 0.50 -0.27 0.76
N PRO A 13 0.03 0.34 1.87
CA PRO A 13 0.07 -0.30 3.17
C PRO A 13 -0.71 -1.61 3.17
N CYS A 14 -0.13 -2.65 3.75
CA CYS A 14 -0.83 -3.91 3.95
C CYS A 14 -1.96 -3.73 4.97
N ALA A 15 -2.78 -4.78 5.16
CA ALA A 15 -3.92 -4.72 6.06
C ALA A 15 -3.53 -4.31 7.48
N MET A 16 -2.39 -4.80 7.99
CA MET A 16 -1.90 -4.44 9.31
C MET A 16 -1.54 -2.96 9.40
N CYS A 17 -0.78 -2.47 8.42
CA CYS A 17 -0.36 -1.05 8.40
C CYS A 17 -1.56 -0.14 8.14
N ALA A 18 -2.50 -0.54 7.30
CA ALA A 18 -3.73 0.22 7.08
C ALA A 18 -4.53 0.34 8.37
N GLY A 19 -4.62 -0.74 9.13
CA GLY A 19 -5.25 -0.70 10.44
C GLY A 19 -4.54 0.26 11.39
N ALA A 20 -3.20 0.24 11.39
CA ALA A 20 -2.42 1.16 12.21
C ALA A 20 -2.65 2.63 11.82
N ILE A 21 -2.72 2.91 10.52
CA ILE A 21 -3.04 4.26 10.01
C ILE A 21 -4.40 4.71 10.51
N TYR A 22 -5.38 3.82 10.45
CA TYR A 22 -6.73 4.10 10.91
C TYR A 22 -6.74 4.46 12.39
N TRP A 23 -6.16 3.61 13.24
CA TRP A 23 -6.16 3.83 14.68
C TRP A 23 -5.30 5.03 15.10
N ALA A 24 -4.22 5.32 14.36
CA ALA A 24 -3.41 6.51 14.60
C ALA A 24 -4.14 7.81 14.23
N GLY A 25 -5.15 7.71 13.38
CA GLY A 25 -5.93 8.87 12.97
C GLY A 25 -5.30 9.71 11.87
N ILE A 26 -4.40 9.13 11.06
CA ILE A 26 -3.83 9.82 9.91
C ILE A 26 -4.93 10.02 8.87
N GLY A 27 -5.09 11.26 8.39
CA GLY A 27 -6.23 11.62 7.55
C GLY A 27 -6.03 11.41 6.06
N ARG A 28 -4.78 11.34 5.60
CA ARG A 28 -4.48 11.24 4.17
C ARG A 28 -3.36 10.25 3.93
N LEU A 29 -3.49 9.48 2.85
CA LEU A 29 -2.49 8.50 2.43
C LEU A 29 -2.26 8.63 0.94
N VAL A 30 -0.97 8.67 0.55
CA VAL A 30 -0.56 8.65 -0.86
C VAL A 30 0.42 7.49 -1.03
N TYR A 31 0.13 6.57 -1.96
CA TYR A 31 1.04 5.46 -2.22
C TYR A 31 1.33 5.33 -3.71
N GLY A 32 2.54 4.81 -4.03
CA GLY A 32 3.01 4.69 -5.41
C GLY A 32 2.54 3.42 -6.10
N MET A 33 2.74 2.26 -5.48
CA MET A 33 2.42 0.97 -6.08
C MET A 33 1.36 0.24 -5.25
N SER A 34 0.34 -0.32 -5.92
CA SER A 34 -0.71 -1.08 -5.24
C SER A 34 -0.21 -2.44 -4.77
N GLU A 35 -0.85 -2.97 -3.73
CA GLU A 35 -0.58 -4.32 -3.23
C GLU A 35 -0.95 -5.37 -4.29
N THR A 36 -2.01 -5.13 -5.03
CA THR A 36 -2.42 -6.00 -6.13
C THR A 36 -1.33 -6.09 -7.18
N ARG A 37 -0.71 -4.94 -7.55
CA ARG A 37 0.40 -4.91 -8.50
C ARG A 37 1.63 -5.62 -7.95
N LEU A 38 1.93 -5.44 -6.66
CA LEU A 38 3.04 -6.12 -6.02
C LEU A 38 2.85 -7.63 -6.06
N ARG A 39 1.66 -8.10 -5.72
CA ARG A 39 1.32 -9.52 -5.78
C ARG A 39 1.45 -10.06 -7.20
N ALA A 40 0.96 -9.33 -8.20
CA ALA A 40 1.09 -9.73 -9.59
C ALA A 40 2.54 -9.81 -10.04
N THR A 41 3.40 -8.94 -9.51
CA THR A 41 4.82 -8.90 -9.85
C THR A 41 5.61 -10.03 -9.19
N THR A 42 5.38 -10.29 -7.91
CA THR A 42 6.16 -11.27 -7.14
C THR A 42 5.55 -12.66 -7.11
N GLY A 43 4.27 -12.79 -7.43
CA GLY A 43 3.56 -14.07 -7.37
C GLY A 43 3.48 -14.60 -5.94
N ARG A 44 3.70 -15.91 -5.80
CA ARG A 44 3.65 -16.59 -4.50
C ARG A 44 5.04 -16.75 -3.89
N HIS A 45 5.80 -15.67 -3.81
CA HIS A 45 7.15 -15.76 -3.27
C HIS A 45 7.10 -16.11 -1.77
N PRO A 46 7.79 -17.19 -1.34
CA PRO A 46 7.68 -17.63 0.06
C PRO A 46 8.23 -16.65 1.08
N GLU A 47 9.16 -15.78 0.69
CA GLU A 47 9.73 -14.76 1.58
C GLU A 47 8.94 -13.45 1.53
N ASN A 48 7.97 -13.34 0.64
CA ASN A 48 7.10 -12.16 0.52
C ASN A 48 5.67 -12.62 0.23
N PRO A 49 5.01 -13.24 1.21
CA PRO A 49 3.65 -13.73 1.04
C PRO A 49 2.66 -12.56 1.08
N THR A 50 2.45 -11.93 -0.06
CA THR A 50 1.58 -10.76 -0.15
C THR A 50 0.14 -11.09 0.28
N LEU A 51 -0.50 -10.12 0.96
CA LEU A 51 -1.89 -10.21 1.38
C LEU A 51 -2.69 -9.21 0.54
N ASP A 52 -3.52 -9.74 -0.35
CA ASP A 52 -4.26 -8.91 -1.32
C ASP A 52 -5.52 -8.31 -0.68
N VAL A 53 -5.30 -7.37 0.23
CA VAL A 53 -6.37 -6.59 0.84
C VAL A 53 -6.05 -5.11 0.62
N PRO A 54 -6.68 -4.46 -0.36
CA PRO A 54 -6.44 -3.04 -0.62
C PRO A 54 -6.75 -2.20 0.62
N CYS A 55 -5.91 -1.20 0.89
CA CYS A 55 -6.08 -0.34 2.06
C CYS A 55 -7.45 0.38 2.07
N ARG A 56 -7.98 0.71 0.89
CA ARG A 56 -9.30 1.32 0.79
C ARG A 56 -10.39 0.42 1.36
N GLU A 57 -10.27 -0.89 1.22
CA GLU A 57 -11.23 -1.82 1.78
C GLU A 57 -11.20 -1.79 3.31
N VAL A 58 -10.01 -1.73 3.90
CA VAL A 58 -9.85 -1.61 5.35
C VAL A 58 -10.52 -0.32 5.84
N PHE A 59 -10.21 0.81 5.20
CA PHE A 59 -10.73 2.11 5.62
C PHE A 59 -12.24 2.23 5.43
N SER A 60 -12.79 1.59 4.38
CA SER A 60 -14.22 1.66 4.09
C SER A 60 -15.10 1.05 5.17
N ARG A 61 -14.52 0.18 6.00
CA ARG A 61 -15.24 -0.47 7.10
C ARG A 61 -15.14 0.29 8.40
N GLY A 62 -14.44 1.42 8.40
CA GLY A 62 -14.28 2.26 9.58
C GLY A 62 -15.21 3.45 9.57
N GLN A 63 -15.12 4.25 10.64
CA GLN A 63 -15.93 5.44 10.84
C GLN A 63 -15.17 6.74 10.61
N LYS A 64 -13.85 6.66 10.43
CA LYS A 64 -12.99 7.82 10.17
C LYS A 64 -12.81 8.01 8.68
N PRO A 65 -12.99 9.24 8.15
CA PRO A 65 -12.75 9.51 6.72
C PRO A 65 -11.24 9.60 6.48
N ILE A 66 -10.70 8.63 5.77
CA ILE A 66 -9.30 8.66 5.34
C ILE A 66 -9.28 8.81 3.83
N ARG A 67 -8.61 9.85 3.35
CA ARG A 67 -8.47 10.11 1.92
C ARG A 67 -7.27 9.37 1.39
N VAL A 68 -7.44 8.66 0.27
CA VAL A 68 -6.41 7.81 -0.32
C VAL A 68 -6.18 8.22 -1.77
N TRP A 69 -4.93 8.45 -2.12
CA TRP A 69 -4.47 8.66 -3.50
C TRP A 69 -3.46 7.58 -3.85
N GLY A 70 -3.71 6.88 -4.93
CA GLY A 70 -2.83 5.82 -5.43
C GLY A 70 -3.65 4.74 -6.13
N PRO A 71 -2.97 3.84 -6.85
CA PRO A 71 -1.55 3.92 -7.19
C PRO A 71 -1.24 5.12 -8.08
N ILE A 72 0.04 5.50 -8.16
CA ILE A 72 0.49 6.60 -9.00
C ILE A 72 1.11 6.01 -10.27
N PRO A 73 0.41 6.07 -11.41
CA PRO A 73 0.87 5.38 -12.63
C PRO A 73 2.25 5.80 -13.10
N ALA A 74 2.61 7.06 -12.89
CA ALA A 74 3.89 7.59 -13.35
C ALA A 74 5.09 6.87 -12.73
N ILE A 75 4.95 6.30 -11.54
CA ILE A 75 6.06 5.64 -10.85
C ILE A 75 5.80 4.16 -10.54
N GLU A 76 4.59 3.67 -10.78
CA GLU A 76 4.23 2.30 -10.43
C GLU A 76 5.08 1.26 -11.15
N ASP A 77 5.33 1.45 -12.44
CA ASP A 77 6.16 0.52 -13.21
C ASP A 77 7.59 0.48 -12.70
N GLU A 78 8.14 1.63 -12.34
CA GLU A 78 9.49 1.72 -11.79
C GLU A 78 9.57 1.01 -10.44
N LEU A 79 8.59 1.21 -9.57
CA LEU A 79 8.53 0.55 -8.28
C LEU A 79 8.37 -0.97 -8.43
N ALA A 80 7.52 -1.40 -9.35
CA ALA A 80 7.34 -2.82 -9.64
C ALA A 80 8.65 -3.47 -10.13
N ALA A 81 9.43 -2.74 -10.94
CA ALA A 81 10.71 -3.24 -11.44
C ALA A 81 11.72 -3.44 -10.31
N VAL A 82 11.73 -2.56 -9.32
CA VAL A 82 12.60 -2.70 -8.14
C VAL A 82 12.25 -3.98 -7.37
N HIS A 83 10.97 -4.21 -7.12
CA HIS A 83 10.52 -5.41 -6.43
C HIS A 83 10.80 -6.68 -7.24
N ALA A 84 10.59 -6.64 -8.54
CA ALA A 84 10.89 -7.78 -9.41
C ALA A 84 12.37 -8.16 -9.34
N ARG A 85 13.27 -7.18 -9.38
CA ARG A 85 14.71 -7.44 -9.26
C ARG A 85 15.08 -8.05 -7.92
N PHE A 86 14.48 -7.57 -6.85
CA PHE A 86 14.78 -8.05 -5.51
C PHE A 86 14.23 -9.47 -5.28
N TRP A 87 12.94 -9.68 -5.55
CA TRP A 87 12.28 -10.94 -5.19
C TRP A 87 12.48 -12.04 -6.24
N LEU A 88 12.47 -11.69 -7.53
CA LEU A 88 12.53 -12.68 -8.61
C LEU A 88 13.95 -12.93 -9.12
N GLY A 89 14.86 -12.01 -8.88
CA GLY A 89 16.25 -12.14 -9.31
C GLY A 89 17.13 -12.93 -8.35
N ARG A 90 16.56 -13.50 -7.32
CA ARG A 90 17.32 -14.19 -6.24
C ARG A 90 17.36 -15.70 -6.39
#